data_9c26422f876bb1a5cae032a6b09d7741
#
_entry.id   9c26422f876bb1a5cae032a6b09d7741
#
_cell.length_a   1.000
_cell.length_b   1.000
_cell.length_c   1.000
_cell.angle_alpha   90.00
_cell.angle_beta   90.00
_cell.angle_gamma   90.00
#
_symmetry.space_group_name_H-M   'P 1'
#
loop_
_entity.id
_entity.type
_entity.pdbx_description
1 polymer ?
#
loop_
_entity_poly.entity_id
_entity_poly.type
_entity_poly.pdbx_seq_one_letter_code
_entity_poly.pdbx_strand_id
1 'polypeptide(L)'
;ESHPRYRGVPTMTAIAKHLASDLNILRSVRVLKIAQSDNQWLATLDNGEQVIAKSLLITSPVPQTIDLLASGNIQLSAANQARLELIEYEACIAVMAVLDGPSTIPAPGAIAVHDSPVAWISDNQQKGVSKVPAVTIHGSGDFSAKHFEQDRLTVGQQLIDAAKPLLGANVKEFQVHGWRYSKPTVVDPEPCMLASAGSQLPPLALAGDAFNGPRVEGAVLSGWAAAAVLGGLL
;
A
#
# COMPACT_ATOMS: atom_id res chain seq x y z
N GLU A 1 20.00 12.52 12.74
CA GLU A 1 19.13 13.72 12.62
C GLU A 1 17.68 13.29 12.70
N SER A 2 16.90 13.94 13.58
CA SER A 2 15.48 13.69 13.74
C SER A 2 14.71 14.40 12.63
N HIS A 3 14.18 13.64 11.66
CA HIS A 3 13.29 14.21 10.66
C HIS A 3 11.88 14.41 11.22
N PRO A 4 11.20 15.54 10.91
CA PRO A 4 9.81 15.75 11.26
C PRO A 4 8.94 14.62 10.68
N ARG A 5 8.02 14.11 11.47
CA ARG A 5 7.03 13.13 11.03
C ARG A 5 5.65 13.78 11.08
N TYR A 6 4.94 13.71 9.96
CA TYR A 6 3.61 14.29 9.83
C TYR A 6 2.55 13.19 9.82
N ARG A 7 1.35 13.55 10.23
CA ARG A 7 0.17 12.68 10.10
C ARG A 7 -1.02 13.47 9.56
N GLY A 8 -1.91 12.79 8.86
CA GLY A 8 -3.21 13.34 8.49
C GLY A 8 -4.13 13.49 9.71
N VAL A 9 -4.96 14.51 9.73
CA VAL A 9 -5.96 14.75 10.77
C VAL A 9 -7.35 14.56 10.14
N PRO A 10 -8.23 13.74 10.71
CA PRO A 10 -8.07 12.94 11.94
C PRO A 10 -7.24 11.66 11.76
N THR A 11 -7.03 11.17 10.54
CA THR A 11 -6.30 9.94 10.21
C THR A 11 -5.46 10.12 8.94
N MET A 12 -4.54 9.18 8.65
CA MET A 12 -3.72 9.22 7.43
C MET A 12 -4.55 9.21 6.14
N THR A 13 -5.74 8.64 6.14
CA THR A 13 -6.65 8.66 4.97
C THR A 13 -7.14 10.07 4.61
N ALA A 14 -7.02 11.05 5.52
CA ALA A 14 -7.40 12.44 5.23
C ALA A 14 -6.54 13.05 4.12
N ILE A 15 -5.26 12.64 4.02
CA ILE A 15 -4.35 13.09 2.96
C ILE A 15 -4.87 12.65 1.59
N ALA A 16 -5.15 11.36 1.42
CA ALA A 16 -5.67 10.83 0.17
C ALA A 16 -7.05 11.43 -0.18
N LYS A 17 -7.93 11.60 0.82
CA LYS A 17 -9.24 12.23 0.62
C LYS A 17 -9.12 13.69 0.17
N HIS A 18 -8.17 14.43 0.71
CA HIS A 18 -7.91 15.81 0.31
C HIS A 18 -7.39 15.89 -1.14
N LEU A 19 -6.42 15.03 -1.49
CA LEU A 19 -5.90 14.96 -2.87
C LEU A 19 -6.95 14.53 -3.89
N ALA A 20 -7.98 13.80 -3.46
CA ALA A 20 -9.03 13.26 -4.31
C ALA A 20 -10.34 14.09 -4.29
N SER A 21 -10.36 15.27 -3.65
CA SER A 21 -11.60 16.06 -3.42
C SER A 21 -12.35 16.41 -4.70
N ASP A 22 -11.61 16.66 -5.79
CA ASP A 22 -12.18 17.08 -7.06
C ASP A 22 -12.22 15.95 -8.12
N LEU A 23 -11.97 14.71 -7.68
CA LEU A 23 -11.94 13.54 -8.56
C LEU A 23 -13.25 12.74 -8.45
N ASN A 24 -13.68 12.15 -9.58
CA ASN A 24 -14.76 11.17 -9.58
C ASN A 24 -14.23 9.81 -9.10
N ILE A 25 -14.57 9.41 -7.87
CA ILE A 25 -14.07 8.20 -7.22
C ILE A 25 -15.17 7.15 -7.13
N LEU A 26 -14.98 6.02 -7.78
CA LEU A 26 -15.79 4.81 -7.58
C LEU A 26 -15.18 3.99 -6.43
N ARG A 27 -15.90 3.84 -5.33
CA ARG A 27 -15.46 3.08 -4.15
C ARG A 27 -16.14 1.74 -4.07
N SER A 28 -15.50 0.79 -3.38
CA SER A 28 -16.02 -0.57 -3.20
C SER A 28 -16.25 -1.30 -4.52
N VAL A 29 -15.40 -1.00 -5.50
CA VAL A 29 -15.43 -1.58 -6.84
C VAL A 29 -14.03 -2.08 -7.19
N ARG A 30 -13.94 -3.29 -7.70
CA ARG A 30 -12.68 -3.90 -8.16
C ARG A 30 -12.67 -3.99 -9.68
N VAL A 31 -11.57 -3.59 -10.30
CA VAL A 31 -11.31 -3.92 -11.70
C VAL A 31 -10.85 -5.37 -11.79
N LEU A 32 -11.63 -6.21 -12.47
CA LEU A 32 -11.33 -7.64 -12.67
C LEU A 32 -10.50 -7.90 -13.91
N LYS A 33 -10.70 -7.08 -14.94
CA LYS A 33 -10.07 -7.26 -16.25
C LYS A 33 -9.89 -5.92 -16.95
N ILE A 34 -8.80 -5.78 -17.69
CA ILE A 34 -8.60 -4.72 -18.66
C ILE A 34 -8.42 -5.31 -20.04
N ALA A 35 -8.89 -4.63 -21.06
CA ALA A 35 -8.73 -5.01 -22.46
C ALA A 35 -8.51 -3.77 -23.32
N GLN A 36 -7.87 -3.96 -24.47
CA GLN A 36 -7.78 -2.95 -25.51
C GLN A 36 -8.93 -3.14 -26.51
N SER A 37 -9.63 -2.07 -26.85
CA SER A 37 -10.64 -2.02 -27.90
C SER A 37 -10.62 -0.65 -28.58
N ASP A 38 -10.56 -0.62 -29.92
CA ASP A 38 -10.64 0.60 -30.73
C ASP A 38 -9.70 1.73 -30.26
N ASN A 39 -8.46 1.41 -29.97
CA ASN A 39 -7.44 2.32 -29.42
C ASN A 39 -7.85 2.96 -28.07
N GLN A 40 -8.67 2.28 -27.30
CA GLN A 40 -9.11 2.66 -25.95
C GLN A 40 -8.92 1.51 -24.97
N TRP A 41 -8.98 1.81 -23.69
CA TRP A 41 -9.03 0.84 -22.61
C TRP A 41 -10.46 0.52 -22.23
N LEU A 42 -10.75 -0.75 -22.04
CA LEU A 42 -11.99 -1.26 -21.47
C LEU A 42 -11.69 -1.94 -20.13
N ALA A 43 -12.15 -1.37 -19.03
CA ALA A 43 -12.03 -1.96 -17.71
C ALA A 43 -13.37 -2.61 -17.31
N THR A 44 -13.35 -3.89 -16.95
CA THR A 44 -14.51 -4.63 -16.45
C THR A 44 -14.44 -4.69 -14.94
N LEU A 45 -15.54 -4.29 -14.28
CA LEU A 45 -15.66 -4.18 -12.84
C LEU A 45 -16.32 -5.43 -12.24
N ASP A 46 -16.16 -5.65 -10.95
CA ASP A 46 -16.72 -6.80 -10.22
C ASP A 46 -18.26 -6.76 -10.09
N ASN A 47 -18.87 -5.59 -10.28
CA ASN A 47 -20.32 -5.42 -10.35
C ASN A 47 -20.90 -5.64 -11.78
N GLY A 48 -20.05 -6.01 -12.74
CA GLY A 48 -20.43 -6.24 -14.14
C GLY A 48 -20.42 -4.99 -15.04
N GLU A 49 -20.21 -3.81 -14.46
CA GLU A 49 -20.10 -2.57 -15.25
C GLU A 49 -18.78 -2.51 -16.02
N GLN A 50 -18.75 -1.69 -17.05
CA GLN A 50 -17.58 -1.45 -17.89
C GLN A 50 -17.27 0.05 -17.95
N VAL A 51 -15.99 0.37 -17.90
CA VAL A 51 -15.48 1.74 -18.04
C VAL A 51 -14.58 1.80 -19.26
N ILE A 52 -14.85 2.74 -20.15
CA ILE A 52 -14.02 3.01 -21.33
C ILE A 52 -13.17 4.24 -21.07
N ALA A 53 -11.88 4.18 -21.41
CA ALA A 53 -10.96 5.29 -21.20
C ALA A 53 -9.94 5.40 -22.33
N LYS A 54 -9.53 6.63 -22.67
CA LYS A 54 -8.48 6.89 -23.68
C LYS A 54 -7.09 6.54 -23.16
N SER A 55 -6.87 6.65 -21.86
CA SER A 55 -5.62 6.32 -21.18
C SER A 55 -5.89 5.56 -19.91
N LEU A 56 -4.91 4.84 -19.40
CA LEU A 56 -4.99 4.07 -18.17
C LEU A 56 -3.75 4.33 -17.31
N LEU A 57 -4.00 4.62 -16.02
CA LEU A 57 -2.99 4.66 -14.99
C LEU A 57 -3.28 3.56 -13.97
N ILE A 58 -2.35 2.62 -13.76
CA ILE A 58 -2.46 1.56 -12.77
C ILE A 58 -1.54 1.89 -11.61
N THR A 59 -2.08 1.89 -10.37
CA THR A 59 -1.35 2.20 -9.15
C THR A 59 -1.43 1.10 -8.09
N SER A 60 -1.91 -0.08 -8.47
CA SER A 60 -1.87 -1.26 -7.60
C SER A 60 -0.43 -1.74 -7.40
N PRO A 61 -0.13 -2.49 -6.31
CA PRO A 61 1.15 -3.16 -6.17
C PRO A 61 1.52 -3.94 -7.44
N VAL A 62 2.81 -3.93 -7.81
CA VAL A 62 3.26 -4.46 -9.11
C VAL A 62 2.84 -5.90 -9.38
N PRO A 63 2.87 -6.86 -8.43
CA PRO A 63 2.34 -8.20 -8.70
C PRO A 63 0.86 -8.20 -9.10
N GLN A 64 0.04 -7.38 -8.45
CA GLN A 64 -1.38 -7.23 -8.81
C GLN A 64 -1.56 -6.52 -10.16
N THR A 65 -0.66 -5.60 -10.51
CA THR A 65 -0.63 -4.97 -11.83
C THR A 65 -0.33 -5.99 -12.91
N ILE A 66 0.66 -6.87 -12.70
CA ILE A 66 1.00 -7.95 -13.63
C ILE A 66 -0.19 -8.89 -13.84
N ASP A 67 -0.86 -9.30 -12.76
CA ASP A 67 -2.06 -10.14 -12.83
C ASP A 67 -3.19 -9.46 -13.63
N LEU A 68 -3.38 -8.15 -13.41
CA LEU A 68 -4.37 -7.37 -14.14
C LEU A 68 -4.05 -7.26 -15.64
N LEU A 69 -2.79 -7.01 -15.99
CA LEU A 69 -2.33 -7.01 -17.39
C LEU A 69 -2.54 -8.39 -18.05
N ALA A 70 -2.19 -9.46 -17.34
CA ALA A 70 -2.38 -10.82 -17.80
C ALA A 70 -3.87 -11.17 -18.02
N SER A 71 -4.78 -10.65 -17.20
CA SER A 71 -6.22 -10.87 -17.32
C SER A 71 -6.79 -10.43 -18.68
N GLY A 72 -6.16 -9.43 -19.30
CA GLY A 72 -6.53 -8.89 -20.62
C GLY A 72 -5.61 -9.31 -21.76
N ASN A 73 -4.65 -10.20 -21.53
CA ASN A 73 -3.58 -10.57 -22.47
C ASN A 73 -2.77 -9.35 -22.95
N ILE A 74 -2.58 -8.36 -22.07
CA ILE A 74 -1.82 -7.15 -22.39
C ILE A 74 -0.33 -7.49 -22.29
N GLN A 75 0.38 -7.32 -23.41
CA GLN A 75 1.81 -7.57 -23.51
C GLN A 75 2.58 -6.26 -23.43
N LEU A 76 3.45 -6.14 -22.46
CA LEU A 76 4.43 -5.06 -22.35
C LEU A 76 5.67 -5.38 -23.21
N SER A 77 6.50 -4.37 -23.45
CA SER A 77 7.82 -4.63 -24.02
C SER A 77 8.64 -5.50 -23.06
N ALA A 78 9.53 -6.34 -23.60
CA ALA A 78 10.40 -7.19 -22.79
C ALA A 78 11.20 -6.39 -21.74
N ALA A 79 11.62 -5.18 -22.10
CA ALA A 79 12.33 -4.28 -21.17
C ALA A 79 11.43 -3.82 -19.98
N ASN A 80 10.19 -3.42 -20.24
CA ASN A 80 9.25 -3.03 -19.20
C ASN A 80 8.85 -4.21 -18.32
N GLN A 81 8.61 -5.38 -18.92
CA GLN A 81 8.30 -6.60 -18.18
C GLN A 81 9.44 -6.96 -17.21
N ALA A 82 10.69 -6.97 -17.70
CA ALA A 82 11.86 -7.28 -16.87
C ALA A 82 12.04 -6.28 -15.71
N ARG A 83 11.75 -4.99 -15.92
CA ARG A 83 11.78 -3.98 -14.84
C ARG A 83 10.74 -4.27 -13.76
N LEU A 84 9.52 -4.65 -14.13
CA LEU A 84 8.46 -4.97 -13.16
C LEU A 84 8.78 -6.24 -12.36
N GLU A 85 9.40 -7.24 -12.99
CA GLU A 85 9.79 -8.51 -12.35
C GLU A 85 10.90 -8.35 -11.31
N LEU A 86 11.66 -7.25 -11.34
CA LEU A 86 12.68 -6.94 -10.34
C LEU A 86 12.10 -6.33 -9.05
N ILE A 87 10.85 -5.88 -9.09
CA ILE A 87 10.24 -5.21 -7.94
C ILE A 87 9.80 -6.24 -6.91
N GLU A 88 10.32 -6.10 -5.71
CA GLU A 88 10.04 -6.99 -4.59
C GLU A 88 9.31 -6.26 -3.47
N TYR A 89 8.51 -6.99 -2.69
CA TYR A 89 7.75 -6.45 -1.57
C TYR A 89 7.98 -7.27 -0.30
N GLU A 90 8.03 -6.55 0.80
CA GLU A 90 7.94 -7.09 2.13
C GLU A 90 6.48 -7.20 2.57
N ALA A 91 6.09 -8.31 3.16
CA ALA A 91 4.77 -8.46 3.78
C ALA A 91 4.77 -7.87 5.20
N CYS A 92 3.60 -7.46 5.68
CA CYS A 92 3.42 -7.04 7.07
C CYS A 92 2.11 -7.58 7.63
N ILE A 93 2.18 -8.29 8.74
CA ILE A 93 1.02 -8.59 9.59
C ILE A 93 0.94 -7.50 10.64
N ALA A 94 -0.18 -6.79 10.67
CA ALA A 94 -0.44 -5.69 11.58
C ALA A 94 -1.53 -6.07 12.59
N VAL A 95 -1.28 -5.83 13.87
CA VAL A 95 -2.27 -5.96 14.94
C VAL A 95 -2.69 -4.58 15.39
N MET A 96 -3.99 -4.32 15.40
CA MET A 96 -4.60 -3.14 16.00
C MET A 96 -5.27 -3.56 17.28
N ALA A 97 -4.77 -3.09 18.43
CA ALA A 97 -5.22 -3.52 19.74
C ALA A 97 -5.71 -2.35 20.59
N VAL A 98 -6.83 -2.57 21.29
CA VAL A 98 -7.33 -1.68 22.34
C VAL A 98 -6.82 -2.19 23.68
N LEU A 99 -6.31 -1.29 24.51
CA LEU A 99 -5.75 -1.58 25.81
C LEU A 99 -6.71 -1.19 26.94
N ASP A 100 -6.55 -1.81 28.12
CA ASP A 100 -7.29 -1.45 29.35
C ASP A 100 -6.68 -0.27 30.13
N GLY A 101 -5.52 0.22 29.69
CA GLY A 101 -4.80 1.35 30.26
C GLY A 101 -3.83 1.98 29.26
N PRO A 102 -3.16 3.07 29.64
CA PRO A 102 -2.18 3.72 28.76
C PRO A 102 -0.99 2.80 28.50
N SER A 103 -0.41 2.93 27.28
CA SER A 103 0.81 2.19 26.93
C SER A 103 2.05 2.79 27.61
N THR A 104 3.13 2.00 27.71
CA THR A 104 4.44 2.46 28.14
C THR A 104 5.33 2.93 26.99
N ILE A 105 4.78 3.04 25.79
CA ILE A 105 5.51 3.53 24.61
C ILE A 105 5.93 4.98 24.85
N PRO A 106 7.22 5.32 24.75
CA PRO A 106 7.69 6.68 25.02
C PRO A 106 7.19 7.68 23.96
N ALA A 107 7.13 8.96 24.34
CA ALA A 107 6.87 10.00 23.36
C ALA A 107 7.92 9.99 22.24
N PRO A 108 7.52 10.24 21.01
CA PRO A 108 6.24 10.74 20.50
C PRO A 108 5.19 9.64 20.18
N GLY A 109 5.22 8.50 20.85
CA GLY A 109 4.22 7.45 20.71
C GLY A 109 4.52 6.44 19.60
N ALA A 110 5.80 6.21 19.28
CA ALA A 110 6.19 5.13 18.36
C ALA A 110 7.67 4.75 18.54
N ILE A 111 7.94 3.45 18.41
CA ILE A 111 9.30 2.90 18.47
C ILE A 111 9.51 1.84 17.37
N ALA A 112 10.72 1.81 16.83
CA ALA A 112 11.21 0.68 16.06
C ALA A 112 11.75 -0.38 17.03
N VAL A 113 11.49 -1.64 16.73
CA VAL A 113 11.98 -2.80 17.51
C VAL A 113 12.90 -3.60 16.60
N HIS A 114 14.03 -4.03 17.12
CA HIS A 114 15.01 -4.83 16.40
C HIS A 114 15.09 -6.23 17.02
N ASP A 115 15.53 -7.21 16.22
CA ASP A 115 15.75 -8.60 16.64
C ASP A 115 14.52 -9.25 17.33
N SER A 116 13.33 -8.93 16.80
CA SER A 116 12.04 -9.33 17.34
C SER A 116 11.06 -9.70 16.22
N PRO A 117 10.05 -10.53 16.49
CA PRO A 117 8.90 -10.67 15.60
C PRO A 117 8.19 -9.36 15.29
N VAL A 118 8.28 -8.39 16.19
CA VAL A 118 7.74 -7.03 16.04
C VAL A 118 8.80 -6.12 15.44
N ALA A 119 8.48 -5.37 14.38
CA ALA A 119 9.36 -4.36 13.81
C ALA A 119 9.03 -2.94 14.27
N TRP A 120 7.76 -2.66 14.55
CA TRP A 120 7.29 -1.33 14.89
C TRP A 120 6.06 -1.38 15.78
N ILE A 121 6.03 -0.48 16.75
CA ILE A 121 4.85 -0.25 17.59
C ILE A 121 4.52 1.24 17.61
N SER A 122 3.23 1.56 17.53
CA SER A 122 2.77 2.94 17.71
C SER A 122 1.57 3.03 18.63
N ASP A 123 1.59 4.00 19.53
CA ASP A 123 0.47 4.38 20.38
C ASP A 123 -0.45 5.35 19.64
N ASN A 124 -1.63 4.89 19.32
CA ASN A 124 -2.60 5.65 18.55
C ASN A 124 -3.27 6.75 19.37
N GLN A 125 -3.30 6.64 20.71
CA GLN A 125 -3.80 7.70 21.58
C GLN A 125 -2.80 8.85 21.65
N GLN A 126 -1.50 8.59 21.90
CA GLN A 126 -0.46 9.61 21.86
C GLN A 126 -0.36 10.29 20.49
N LYS A 127 -0.52 9.53 19.42
CA LYS A 127 -0.60 10.08 18.06
C LYS A 127 -1.86 10.92 17.81
N GLY A 128 -2.84 10.90 18.72
CA GLY A 128 -4.10 11.61 18.58
C GLY A 128 -5.03 11.09 17.49
N VAL A 129 -4.91 9.80 17.10
CA VAL A 129 -5.82 9.13 16.17
C VAL A 129 -6.86 8.26 16.88
N SER A 130 -6.63 7.92 18.15
CA SER A 130 -7.59 7.23 19.01
C SER A 130 -7.95 8.05 20.23
N LYS A 131 -9.21 7.98 20.66
CA LYS A 131 -9.67 8.59 21.92
C LYS A 131 -9.43 7.68 23.15
N VAL A 132 -9.22 6.39 22.89
CA VAL A 132 -8.95 5.37 23.92
C VAL A 132 -7.54 4.83 23.76
N PRO A 133 -6.95 4.25 24.83
CA PRO A 133 -5.67 3.58 24.72
C PRO A 133 -5.71 2.49 23.64
N ALA A 134 -4.90 2.66 22.61
CA ALA A 134 -4.85 1.73 21.48
C ALA A 134 -3.46 1.78 20.82
N VAL A 135 -2.99 0.64 20.36
CA VAL A 135 -1.71 0.49 19.69
C VAL A 135 -1.86 -0.17 18.34
N THR A 136 -0.91 0.09 17.45
CA THR A 136 -0.70 -0.69 16.23
C THR A 136 0.67 -1.33 16.31
N ILE A 137 0.72 -2.66 16.16
CA ILE A 137 1.92 -3.48 16.18
C ILE A 137 2.14 -4.00 14.77
N HIS A 138 3.31 -3.75 14.19
CA HIS A 138 3.70 -4.31 12.91
C HIS A 138 4.68 -5.45 13.12
N GLY A 139 4.38 -6.61 12.58
CA GLY A 139 5.31 -7.73 12.47
C GLY A 139 6.48 -7.37 11.55
N SER A 140 7.65 -7.94 11.83
CA SER A 140 8.80 -7.86 10.91
C SER A 140 8.48 -8.56 9.58
N GLY A 141 9.22 -8.21 8.53
CA GLY A 141 9.05 -8.81 7.20
C GLY A 141 9.23 -10.33 7.26
N ASP A 142 10.30 -10.81 7.89
CA ASP A 142 10.60 -12.24 8.03
C ASP A 142 9.50 -12.97 8.81
N PHE A 143 9.07 -12.42 9.95
CA PHE A 143 7.96 -12.98 10.71
C PHE A 143 6.68 -13.01 9.88
N SER A 144 6.36 -11.91 9.23
CA SER A 144 5.15 -11.78 8.44
C SER A 144 5.14 -12.73 7.25
N ALA A 145 6.25 -12.85 6.51
CA ALA A 145 6.37 -13.78 5.39
C ALA A 145 6.18 -15.23 5.84
N LYS A 146 6.85 -15.62 6.93
CA LYS A 146 6.78 -16.99 7.50
C LYS A 146 5.38 -17.38 7.96
N HIS A 147 4.59 -16.43 8.49
CA HIS A 147 3.30 -16.70 9.12
C HIS A 147 2.11 -16.18 8.30
N PHE A 148 2.33 -15.69 7.07
CA PHE A 148 1.30 -14.97 6.30
C PHE A 148 0.07 -15.81 6.00
N GLU A 149 0.23 -17.11 5.77
CA GLU A 149 -0.89 -18.02 5.43
C GLU A 149 -1.50 -18.72 6.66
N GLN A 150 -0.99 -18.44 7.85
CA GLN A 150 -1.49 -19.03 9.09
C GLN A 150 -2.74 -18.30 9.60
N ASP A 151 -3.40 -18.90 10.60
CA ASP A 151 -4.56 -18.29 11.25
C ASP A 151 -4.24 -16.92 11.83
N ARG A 152 -5.00 -15.92 11.45
CA ARG A 152 -4.74 -14.51 11.78
C ARG A 152 -4.79 -14.21 13.27
N LEU A 153 -5.71 -14.82 14.00
CA LEU A 153 -5.85 -14.60 15.44
C LEU A 153 -4.66 -15.20 16.20
N THR A 154 -4.26 -16.41 15.82
CA THR A 154 -3.06 -17.06 16.39
C THR A 154 -1.80 -16.25 16.16
N VAL A 155 -1.58 -15.78 14.93
CA VAL A 155 -0.40 -14.95 14.60
C VAL A 155 -0.47 -13.58 15.28
N GLY A 156 -1.66 -13.00 15.37
CA GLY A 156 -1.87 -11.76 16.11
C GLY A 156 -1.53 -11.87 17.57
N GLN A 157 -1.91 -12.99 18.22
CA GLN A 157 -1.57 -13.26 19.62
C GLN A 157 -0.04 -13.40 19.80
N GLN A 158 0.67 -14.05 18.88
CA GLN A 158 2.13 -14.14 18.94
C GLN A 158 2.79 -12.73 18.90
N LEU A 159 2.27 -11.82 18.06
CA LEU A 159 2.76 -10.44 17.99
C LEU A 159 2.46 -9.66 19.27
N ILE A 160 1.27 -9.87 19.87
CA ILE A 160 0.89 -9.27 21.14
C ILE A 160 1.82 -9.75 22.26
N ASP A 161 2.08 -11.05 22.33
CA ASP A 161 2.94 -11.66 23.34
C ASP A 161 4.38 -11.14 23.23
N ALA A 162 4.90 -11.00 22.00
CA ALA A 162 6.21 -10.41 21.74
C ALA A 162 6.26 -8.91 22.08
N ALA A 163 5.15 -8.18 21.92
CA ALA A 163 5.04 -6.76 22.23
C ALA A 163 4.77 -6.48 23.73
N LYS A 164 4.37 -7.48 24.49
CA LYS A 164 3.91 -7.34 25.89
C LYS A 164 4.78 -6.46 26.78
N PRO A 165 6.13 -6.54 26.74
CA PRO A 165 6.98 -5.67 27.55
C PRO A 165 6.83 -4.17 27.27
N LEU A 166 6.29 -3.82 26.10
CA LEU A 166 6.15 -2.44 25.61
C LEU A 166 4.72 -1.91 25.72
N LEU A 167 3.73 -2.80 26.01
CA LEU A 167 2.32 -2.40 26.04
C LEU A 167 1.96 -1.67 27.35
N GLY A 168 2.53 -2.08 28.50
CA GLY A 168 2.24 -1.47 29.81
C GLY A 168 0.83 -1.72 30.35
N ALA A 169 -0.06 -2.29 29.55
CA ALA A 169 -1.46 -2.59 29.84
C ALA A 169 -1.90 -3.86 29.13
N ASN A 170 -3.04 -4.45 29.56
CA ASN A 170 -3.56 -5.64 28.91
C ASN A 170 -4.34 -5.30 27.65
N VAL A 171 -4.29 -6.20 26.66
CA VAL A 171 -5.12 -6.11 25.46
C VAL A 171 -6.54 -6.56 25.81
N LYS A 172 -7.52 -5.70 25.54
CA LYS A 172 -8.96 -6.01 25.71
C LYS A 172 -9.53 -6.69 24.46
N GLU A 173 -9.20 -6.17 23.31
CA GLU A 173 -9.64 -6.68 22.02
C GLU A 173 -8.61 -6.31 20.96
N PHE A 174 -8.55 -7.08 19.88
CA PHE A 174 -7.65 -6.78 18.77
C PHE A 174 -8.22 -7.27 17.44
N GLN A 175 -7.72 -6.68 16.38
CA GLN A 175 -7.93 -7.09 15.00
C GLN A 175 -6.58 -7.31 14.32
N VAL A 176 -6.54 -8.21 13.37
CA VAL A 176 -5.31 -8.53 12.62
C VAL A 176 -5.54 -8.33 11.13
N HIS A 177 -4.64 -7.61 10.49
CA HIS A 177 -4.65 -7.43 9.05
C HIS A 177 -3.31 -7.86 8.43
N GLY A 178 -3.38 -8.56 7.31
CA GLY A 178 -2.19 -8.96 6.55
C GLY A 178 -2.05 -8.13 5.27
N TRP A 179 -0.98 -7.39 5.17
CA TRP A 179 -0.57 -6.67 3.97
C TRP A 179 0.48 -7.50 3.22
N ARG A 180 0.07 -8.14 2.12
CA ARG A 180 1.01 -8.98 1.33
C ARG A 180 2.08 -8.13 0.65
N TYR A 181 1.70 -6.98 0.16
CA TYR A 181 2.56 -6.02 -0.53
C TYR A 181 2.63 -4.73 0.29
N SER A 182 3.19 -4.82 1.50
CA SER A 182 3.18 -3.74 2.48
C SER A 182 4.16 -2.63 2.13
N LYS A 183 5.33 -3.02 1.66
CA LYS A 183 6.42 -2.08 1.38
C LYS A 183 7.31 -2.66 0.29
N PRO A 184 7.54 -1.96 -0.81
CA PRO A 184 8.54 -2.37 -1.79
C PRO A 184 9.94 -2.31 -1.16
N THR A 185 10.70 -3.38 -1.33
CA THR A 185 12.11 -3.53 -0.90
C THR A 185 13.06 -3.31 -2.06
N VAL A 186 12.63 -3.66 -3.27
CA VAL A 186 13.27 -3.27 -4.52
C VAL A 186 12.29 -2.39 -5.29
N VAL A 187 12.73 -1.23 -5.73
CA VAL A 187 11.92 -0.22 -6.42
C VAL A 187 12.49 0.08 -7.79
N ASP A 188 11.63 0.49 -8.70
CA ASP A 188 12.06 1.09 -9.96
C ASP A 188 12.64 2.50 -9.68
N PRO A 189 13.80 2.87 -10.22
CA PRO A 189 14.42 4.17 -9.97
C PRO A 189 13.68 5.34 -10.63
N GLU A 190 12.88 5.07 -11.67
CA GLU A 190 12.10 6.10 -12.36
C GLU A 190 10.83 6.44 -11.58
N PRO A 191 10.36 7.70 -11.64
CA PRO A 191 9.19 8.13 -10.88
C PRO A 191 7.87 7.49 -11.35
N CYS A 192 7.82 6.97 -12.57
CA CYS A 192 6.72 6.19 -13.13
C CYS A 192 7.21 5.41 -14.36
N MET A 193 6.39 4.49 -14.84
CA MET A 193 6.67 3.75 -16.07
C MET A 193 5.61 4.08 -17.14
N LEU A 194 6.02 4.61 -18.29
CA LEU A 194 5.16 4.65 -19.48
C LEU A 194 5.17 3.25 -20.13
N ALA A 195 4.24 2.42 -19.74
CA ALA A 195 4.20 1.01 -20.12
C ALA A 195 3.81 0.79 -21.58
N SER A 196 3.11 1.74 -22.20
CA SER A 196 2.76 1.73 -23.64
C SER A 196 3.88 2.19 -24.56
N ALA A 197 5.01 2.69 -24.04
CA ALA A 197 6.10 3.18 -24.86
C ALA A 197 6.64 2.10 -25.80
N GLY A 198 6.73 2.41 -27.11
CA GLY A 198 7.21 1.50 -28.14
C GLY A 198 6.25 0.35 -28.49
N SER A 199 4.99 0.44 -28.10
CA SER A 199 3.95 -0.56 -28.38
C SER A 199 2.77 0.03 -29.16
N GLN A 200 1.82 -0.83 -29.56
CA GLN A 200 0.53 -0.43 -30.17
C GLN A 200 -0.58 -0.24 -29.12
N LEU A 201 -0.24 -0.23 -27.84
CA LEU A 201 -1.20 -0.03 -26.77
C LEU A 201 -1.64 1.43 -26.69
N PRO A 202 -2.89 1.71 -26.34
CA PRO A 202 -3.28 3.05 -25.92
C PRO A 202 -2.44 3.52 -24.74
N PRO A 203 -2.36 4.83 -24.44
CA PRO A 203 -1.54 5.34 -23.35
C PRO A 203 -1.76 4.59 -22.06
N LEU A 204 -0.70 4.00 -21.50
CA LEU A 204 -0.68 3.21 -20.26
C LEU A 204 0.52 3.62 -19.43
N ALA A 205 0.26 4.08 -18.22
CA ALA A 205 1.30 4.35 -17.22
C ALA A 205 1.10 3.52 -15.96
N LEU A 206 2.21 3.21 -15.29
CA LEU A 206 2.25 2.57 -13.97
C LEU A 206 2.92 3.53 -12.99
N ALA A 207 2.36 3.65 -11.78
CA ALA A 207 2.88 4.52 -10.74
C ALA A 207 2.54 3.94 -9.35
N GLY A 208 3.09 4.53 -8.31
CA GLY A 208 2.84 4.13 -6.93
C GLY A 208 4.12 4.09 -6.11
N ASP A 209 4.05 3.46 -4.95
CA ASP A 209 5.15 3.37 -3.98
C ASP A 209 6.34 2.51 -4.44
N ALA A 210 6.17 1.72 -5.49
CA ALA A 210 7.24 0.95 -6.12
C ALA A 210 8.09 1.76 -7.10
N PHE A 211 7.74 3.02 -7.36
CA PHE A 211 8.43 3.91 -8.29
C PHE A 211 9.02 5.08 -7.51
N ASN A 212 10.36 5.23 -7.53
CA ASN A 212 11.10 6.31 -6.86
C ASN A 212 10.97 6.37 -5.32
N GLY A 213 10.46 5.32 -4.67
CA GLY A 213 10.54 5.17 -3.22
C GLY A 213 9.25 4.85 -2.47
N PRO A 214 9.36 4.02 -1.44
CA PRO A 214 8.24 3.39 -0.74
C PRO A 214 7.66 4.27 0.39
N ARG A 215 7.29 5.51 0.10
CA ARG A 215 6.69 6.44 1.07
C ARG A 215 5.46 7.10 0.48
N VAL A 216 4.60 7.65 1.36
CA VAL A 216 3.41 8.41 0.92
C VAL A 216 3.80 9.53 -0.05
N GLU A 217 4.86 10.29 0.26
CA GLU A 217 5.40 11.33 -0.62
C GLU A 217 5.86 10.75 -1.96
N GLY A 218 6.62 9.66 -1.95
CA GLY A 218 7.08 8.99 -3.18
C GLY A 218 5.90 8.55 -4.06
N ALA A 219 4.87 7.95 -3.46
CA ALA A 219 3.66 7.55 -4.20
C ALA A 219 2.92 8.74 -4.82
N VAL A 220 2.84 9.88 -4.12
CA VAL A 220 2.21 11.12 -4.65
C VAL A 220 3.04 11.67 -5.81
N LEU A 221 4.35 11.79 -5.64
CA LEU A 221 5.25 12.28 -6.70
C LEU A 221 5.23 11.37 -7.93
N SER A 222 5.16 10.05 -7.72
CA SER A 222 4.99 9.07 -8.78
C SER A 222 3.68 9.26 -9.55
N GLY A 223 2.58 9.48 -8.84
CA GLY A 223 1.29 9.78 -9.45
C GLY A 223 1.29 11.06 -10.28
N TRP A 224 1.93 12.12 -9.80
CA TRP A 224 2.07 13.38 -10.56
C TRP A 224 2.94 13.22 -11.80
N ALA A 225 4.05 12.48 -11.70
CA ALA A 225 4.89 12.17 -12.86
C ALA A 225 4.11 11.40 -13.94
N ALA A 226 3.35 10.38 -13.54
CA ALA A 226 2.50 9.62 -14.46
C ALA A 226 1.41 10.48 -15.10
N ALA A 227 0.77 11.37 -14.34
CA ALA A 227 -0.23 12.29 -14.87
C ALA A 227 0.36 13.25 -15.90
N ALA A 228 1.56 13.78 -15.67
CA ALA A 228 2.26 14.63 -16.63
C ALA A 228 2.58 13.89 -17.94
N VAL A 229 3.09 12.66 -17.83
CA VAL A 229 3.40 11.82 -19.01
C VAL A 229 2.15 11.49 -19.81
N LEU A 230 1.05 11.05 -19.16
CA LEU A 230 -0.20 10.72 -19.84
C LEU A 230 -0.86 11.97 -20.44
N GLY A 231 -0.84 13.10 -19.73
CA GLY A 231 -1.40 14.36 -20.22
C GLY A 231 -0.71 14.91 -21.47
N GLY A 232 0.58 14.62 -21.66
CA GLY A 232 1.31 14.96 -22.88
C GLY A 232 0.99 14.07 -24.10
N LEU A 233 0.24 12.97 -23.91
CA LEU A 233 -0.14 12.00 -24.96
C LEU A 233 -1.63 12.11 -25.36
N LEU A 234 -2.43 12.88 -24.65
CA LEU A 234 -3.88 13.09 -24.87
C LEU A 234 -4.15 14.41 -25.58
#